data_2c3900c2764e1b0634a613716af1a419
#
_entry.id   2c3900c2764e1b0634a613716af1a419
#
_cell.length_a   1.000
_cell.length_b   1.000
_cell.length_c   1.000
_cell.angle_alpha   90.00
_cell.angle_beta   90.00
_cell.angle_gamma   90.00
#
_symmetry.space_group_name_H-M   'P 1'
#
loop_
_entity.id
_entity.type
_entity.pdbx_description
1 polymer ?
#
loop_
_entity_poly.entity_id
_entity_poly.type
_entity_poly.pdbx_seq_one_letter_code
_entity_poly.pdbx_strand_id
1 'polypeptide(L)'
;VFNALLSASIYGGLPANKITAIAGESATGKTFFTLGLVKHFLDMNPTGGCIYFESESALTSEMLKERGIDTKRVYHMPVATVEEFRYQAVKILEKHGEMDESERPPLMMCLDSLGMLSTSKEMADISDDTGKRDMTKAQVIKGAFRVLTLMLAKVNVPFIVTNHVYDQIGTMFPTKVMGGGSAMQYAASSIVFLSKRKEKDGTEVIGNIIHCK
;
A
#
# COMPACT_ATOMS: atom_id res chain seq x y z
N VAL A 1 5.80 -18.32 -8.31
CA VAL A 1 5.06 -17.65 -9.40
C VAL A 1 5.15 -16.14 -9.26
N PHE A 2 4.78 -15.56 -8.11
CA PHE A 2 4.77 -14.09 -7.91
C PHE A 2 6.15 -13.45 -8.11
N ASN A 3 7.21 -14.05 -7.54
CA ASN A 3 8.59 -13.58 -7.74
C ASN A 3 8.98 -13.56 -9.22
N ALA A 4 8.65 -14.61 -9.96
CA ALA A 4 8.96 -14.70 -11.39
C ALA A 4 8.21 -13.65 -12.22
N LEU A 5 6.96 -13.33 -11.85
CA LEU A 5 6.19 -12.27 -12.50
C LEU A 5 6.79 -10.87 -12.27
N LEU A 6 7.34 -10.61 -11.09
CA LEU A 6 7.88 -9.29 -10.73
C LEU A 6 9.31 -9.06 -11.19
N SER A 7 10.14 -10.11 -11.18
CA SER A 7 11.59 -9.98 -11.37
C SER A 7 12.16 -10.91 -12.45
N ALA A 8 11.32 -11.64 -13.19
CA ALA A 8 11.71 -12.68 -14.12
C ALA A 8 12.59 -13.80 -13.50
N SER A 9 12.62 -13.89 -12.17
CA SER A 9 13.36 -14.91 -11.41
C SER A 9 12.53 -15.48 -10.27
N ILE A 10 12.60 -16.79 -10.06
CA ILE A 10 11.95 -17.43 -8.92
C ILE A 10 12.61 -17.06 -7.58
N TYR A 11 13.86 -16.61 -7.63
CA TYR A 11 14.65 -16.14 -6.49
C TYR A 11 14.59 -14.62 -6.30
N GLY A 12 13.97 -13.90 -7.22
CA GLY A 12 13.75 -12.46 -7.10
C GLY A 12 12.54 -12.12 -6.23
N GLY A 13 12.00 -10.94 -6.41
CA GLY A 13 10.81 -10.50 -5.67
C GLY A 13 10.54 -9.02 -5.83
N LEU A 14 9.96 -8.44 -4.79
CA LEU A 14 9.73 -7.01 -4.71
C LEU A 14 11.05 -6.25 -4.56
N PRO A 15 11.22 -5.12 -5.25
CA PRO A 15 12.41 -4.29 -5.06
C PRO A 15 12.44 -3.71 -3.63
N ALA A 16 13.60 -3.84 -2.99
CA ALA A 16 13.81 -3.51 -1.58
C ALA A 16 13.74 -2.01 -1.26
N ASN A 17 13.78 -1.14 -2.26
CA ASN A 17 13.88 0.31 -2.07
C ASN A 17 12.85 1.08 -2.92
N LYS A 18 11.74 0.44 -3.27
CA LYS A 18 10.73 0.97 -4.17
C LYS A 18 9.33 0.80 -3.61
N ILE A 19 8.38 1.46 -4.25
CA ILE A 19 6.96 1.36 -3.97
C ILE A 19 6.36 0.29 -4.86
N THR A 20 5.62 -0.63 -4.26
CA THR A 20 4.76 -1.58 -4.95
C THR A 20 3.31 -1.29 -4.62
N ALA A 21 2.49 -1.04 -5.64
CA ALA A 21 1.07 -0.86 -5.47
C ALA A 21 0.31 -2.18 -5.67
N ILE A 22 -0.66 -2.45 -4.79
CA ILE A 22 -1.60 -3.57 -4.90
C ILE A 22 -2.98 -2.97 -5.08
N ALA A 23 -3.52 -3.04 -6.28
CA ALA A 23 -4.78 -2.43 -6.67
C ALA A 23 -5.86 -3.49 -6.89
N GLY A 24 -7.10 -3.19 -6.54
CA GLY A 24 -8.21 -4.10 -6.74
C GLY A 24 -9.51 -3.57 -6.18
N GLU A 25 -10.63 -4.15 -6.61
CA GLU A 25 -11.95 -3.88 -6.04
C GLU A 25 -12.01 -4.26 -4.56
N SER A 26 -13.11 -3.87 -3.90
CA SER A 26 -13.36 -4.32 -2.53
C SER A 26 -13.41 -5.85 -2.45
N ALA A 27 -12.88 -6.40 -1.35
CA ALA A 27 -12.84 -7.83 -1.07
C ALA A 27 -12.13 -8.68 -2.15
N THR A 28 -11.12 -8.14 -2.86
CA THR A 28 -10.22 -8.91 -3.73
C THR A 28 -9.02 -9.51 -2.99
N GLY A 29 -8.90 -9.28 -1.69
CA GLY A 29 -7.82 -9.82 -0.86
C GLY A 29 -6.57 -8.95 -0.79
N LYS A 30 -6.66 -7.64 -1.06
CA LYS A 30 -5.50 -6.72 -0.98
C LYS A 30 -4.78 -6.78 0.36
N THR A 31 -5.52 -6.58 1.46
CA THR A 31 -4.99 -6.67 2.83
C THR A 31 -4.41 -8.05 3.12
N PHE A 32 -5.12 -9.11 2.75
CA PHE A 32 -4.64 -10.49 2.92
C PHE A 32 -3.29 -10.71 2.22
N PHE A 33 -3.17 -10.27 0.98
CA PHE A 33 -1.95 -10.37 0.19
C PHE A 33 -0.81 -9.54 0.79
N THR A 34 -1.10 -8.31 1.23
CA THR A 34 -0.14 -7.43 1.90
C THR A 34 0.39 -8.06 3.18
N LEU A 35 -0.47 -8.63 4.03
CA LEU A 35 -0.05 -9.33 5.25
C LEU A 35 0.82 -10.56 4.95
N GLY A 36 0.58 -11.25 3.84
CA GLY A 36 1.47 -12.32 3.38
C GLY A 36 2.87 -11.82 3.04
N LEU A 37 2.99 -10.64 2.42
CA LEU A 37 4.28 -10.00 2.14
C LEU A 37 4.96 -9.54 3.43
N VAL A 38 4.22 -8.96 4.38
CA VAL A 38 4.74 -8.58 5.71
C VAL A 38 5.29 -9.80 6.44
N LYS A 39 4.53 -10.90 6.49
CA LYS A 39 5.00 -12.13 7.11
C LYS A 39 6.30 -12.61 6.50
N HIS A 40 6.34 -12.72 5.17
CA HIS A 40 7.54 -13.17 4.46
C HIS A 40 8.74 -12.27 4.75
N PHE A 41 8.55 -10.94 4.74
CA PHE A 41 9.61 -9.99 5.07
C PHE A 41 10.14 -10.19 6.50
N LEU A 42 9.26 -10.35 7.47
CA LEU A 42 9.64 -10.56 8.86
C LEU A 42 10.33 -11.92 9.08
N ASP A 43 9.90 -12.96 8.39
CA ASP A 43 10.54 -14.29 8.44
C ASP A 43 11.97 -14.25 7.89
N MET A 44 12.20 -13.51 6.80
CA MET A 44 13.53 -13.36 6.17
C MET A 44 14.44 -12.40 6.93
N ASN A 45 13.90 -11.54 7.79
CA ASN A 45 14.64 -10.52 8.52
C ASN A 45 14.34 -10.62 10.03
N PRO A 46 15.04 -11.47 10.79
CA PRO A 46 14.73 -11.73 12.21
C PRO A 46 14.73 -10.49 13.10
N THR A 47 15.56 -9.49 12.81
CA THR A 47 15.63 -8.21 13.54
C THR A 47 14.76 -7.11 12.93
N GLY A 48 14.14 -7.38 11.79
CA GLY A 48 13.36 -6.38 11.03
C GLY A 48 11.99 -6.10 11.64
N GLY A 49 11.41 -4.98 11.23
CA GLY A 49 10.09 -4.53 11.63
C GLY A 49 9.25 -4.03 10.48
N CYS A 50 7.96 -3.89 10.69
CA CYS A 50 7.02 -3.33 9.73
C CYS A 50 6.25 -2.16 10.36
N ILE A 51 6.22 -1.02 9.68
CA ILE A 51 5.29 0.08 9.99
C ILE A 51 4.08 -0.09 9.08
N TYR A 52 2.93 -0.28 9.69
CA TYR A 52 1.67 -0.52 8.98
C TYR A 52 0.72 0.66 9.19
N PHE A 53 0.69 1.57 8.21
CA PHE A 53 -0.30 2.66 8.17
C PHE A 53 -1.64 2.11 7.72
N GLU A 54 -2.68 2.45 8.44
CA GLU A 54 -4.00 1.86 8.26
C GLU A 54 -5.08 2.94 8.28
N SER A 55 -5.96 2.94 7.28
CA SER A 55 -7.00 3.96 7.08
C SER A 55 -8.42 3.40 7.10
N GLU A 56 -8.60 2.08 7.24
CA GLU A 56 -9.91 1.42 7.15
C GLU A 56 -10.40 0.87 8.49
N SER A 57 -9.59 0.94 9.53
CA SER A 57 -9.84 0.34 10.86
C SER A 57 -10.17 -1.17 10.79
N ALA A 58 -9.54 -1.86 9.83
CA ALA A 58 -9.81 -3.27 9.54
C ALA A 58 -8.76 -4.24 10.10
N LEU A 59 -7.55 -3.74 10.41
CA LEU A 59 -6.46 -4.58 10.90
C LEU A 59 -6.60 -4.83 12.41
N THR A 60 -6.66 -6.11 12.78
CA THR A 60 -6.70 -6.51 14.20
C THR A 60 -5.47 -7.34 14.58
N SER A 61 -5.15 -7.34 15.88
CA SER A 61 -4.06 -8.18 16.42
C SER A 61 -4.32 -9.67 16.21
N GLU A 62 -5.59 -10.09 16.22
CA GLU A 62 -6.01 -11.47 15.94
C GLU A 62 -5.67 -11.86 14.50
N MET A 63 -5.97 -11.00 13.53
CA MET A 63 -5.63 -11.24 12.11
C MET A 63 -4.13 -11.44 11.90
N LEU A 64 -3.29 -10.69 12.61
CA LEU A 64 -1.84 -10.85 12.55
C LEU A 64 -1.41 -12.19 13.17
N LYS A 65 -1.92 -12.55 14.35
CA LYS A 65 -1.61 -13.80 15.05
C LYS A 65 -2.03 -15.03 14.25
N GLU A 66 -3.25 -15.03 13.70
CA GLU A 66 -3.76 -16.13 12.87
C GLU A 66 -2.90 -16.41 11.64
N ARG A 67 -2.19 -15.39 11.14
CA ARG A 67 -1.22 -15.53 10.04
C ARG A 67 0.19 -15.86 10.49
N GLY A 68 0.40 -16.05 11.79
CA GLY A 68 1.72 -16.30 12.35
C GLY A 68 2.67 -15.11 12.24
N ILE A 69 2.11 -13.88 12.26
CA ILE A 69 2.90 -12.65 12.27
C ILE A 69 3.15 -12.23 13.72
N ASP A 70 4.41 -12.00 14.07
CA ASP A 70 4.77 -11.47 15.39
C ASP A 70 4.29 -10.01 15.52
N THR A 71 3.24 -9.81 16.31
CA THR A 71 2.62 -8.51 16.53
C THR A 71 3.55 -7.48 17.18
N LYS A 72 4.59 -7.91 17.90
CA LYS A 72 5.60 -7.01 18.50
C LYS A 72 6.50 -6.36 17.44
N ARG A 73 6.54 -6.91 16.24
CA ARG A 73 7.36 -6.44 15.13
C ARG A 73 6.55 -5.67 14.08
N VAL A 74 5.24 -5.53 14.26
CA VAL A 74 4.35 -4.74 13.41
C VAL A 74 3.84 -3.54 14.20
N TYR A 75 4.28 -2.37 13.79
CA TYR A 75 3.83 -1.10 14.39
C TYR A 75 2.61 -0.59 13.60
N HIS A 76 1.43 -0.79 14.20
CA HIS A 76 0.16 -0.36 13.61
C HIS A 76 -0.07 1.14 13.87
N MET A 77 -0.22 1.92 12.81
CA MET A 77 -0.41 3.37 12.85
C MET A 77 -1.69 3.77 12.10
N PRO A 78 -2.79 4.03 12.80
CA PRO A 78 -3.99 4.60 12.20
C PRO A 78 -3.67 5.99 11.62
N VAL A 79 -4.14 6.24 10.39
CA VAL A 79 -4.00 7.54 9.69
C VAL A 79 -5.28 7.88 8.96
N ALA A 80 -5.71 9.13 9.04
CA ALA A 80 -6.94 9.62 8.42
C ALA A 80 -6.67 10.47 7.17
N THR A 81 -5.56 11.19 7.13
CA THR A 81 -5.26 12.12 6.04
C THR A 81 -3.92 11.81 5.35
N VAL A 82 -3.82 12.24 4.08
CA VAL A 82 -2.58 12.12 3.29
C VAL A 82 -1.45 12.91 3.94
N GLU A 83 -1.75 14.07 4.52
CA GLU A 83 -0.78 14.94 5.18
C GLU A 83 -0.24 14.31 6.46
N GLU A 84 -1.11 13.72 7.27
CA GLU A 84 -0.73 12.99 8.48
C GLU A 84 0.16 11.77 8.14
N PHE A 85 -0.31 10.94 7.21
CA PHE A 85 0.48 9.82 6.69
C PHE A 85 1.87 10.26 6.21
N ARG A 86 1.93 11.29 5.36
CA ARG A 86 3.19 11.83 4.84
C ARG A 86 4.11 12.28 5.96
N TYR A 87 3.59 13.04 6.92
CA TYR A 87 4.37 13.55 8.05
C TYR A 87 4.99 12.40 8.86
N GLN A 88 4.19 11.41 9.24
CA GLN A 88 4.66 10.25 10.01
C GLN A 88 5.68 9.43 9.23
N ALA A 89 5.39 9.14 7.96
CA ALA A 89 6.28 8.35 7.10
C ALA A 89 7.64 9.03 6.91
N VAL A 90 7.66 10.36 6.67
CA VAL A 90 8.90 11.13 6.53
C VAL A 90 9.70 11.08 7.83
N LYS A 91 9.08 11.31 8.98
CA LYS A 91 9.76 11.28 10.29
C LYS A 91 10.37 9.92 10.62
N ILE A 92 9.68 8.84 10.28
CA ILE A 92 10.19 7.48 10.47
C ILE A 92 11.41 7.24 9.57
N LEU A 93 11.33 7.61 8.29
CA LEU A 93 12.41 7.42 7.34
C LEU A 93 13.64 8.30 7.66
N GLU A 94 13.43 9.54 8.16
CA GLU A 94 14.50 10.40 8.66
C GLU A 94 15.26 9.72 9.80
N LYS A 95 14.54 9.33 10.86
CA LYS A 95 15.14 8.66 12.02
C LYS A 95 15.82 7.34 11.67
N HIS A 96 15.20 6.57 10.79
CA HIS A 96 15.78 5.32 10.30
C HIS A 96 17.07 5.59 9.51
N GLY A 97 17.11 6.68 8.74
CA GLY A 97 18.29 7.09 7.97
C GLY A 97 19.42 7.69 8.79
N GLU A 98 19.15 8.19 10.01
CA GLU A 98 20.15 8.70 10.96
C GLU A 98 20.95 7.58 11.65
N MET A 99 20.44 6.34 11.65
CA MET A 99 21.14 5.18 12.20
C MET A 99 22.28 4.75 11.29
N ASP A 100 23.37 4.27 11.87
CA ASP A 100 24.47 3.69 11.12
C ASP A 100 23.97 2.52 10.27
N GLU A 101 24.40 2.46 9.01
CA GLU A 101 23.89 1.46 8.05
C GLU A 101 24.11 0.01 8.54
N SER A 102 25.21 -0.24 9.25
CA SER A 102 25.55 -1.55 9.81
C SER A 102 24.67 -1.97 11.00
N GLU A 103 24.09 -1.01 11.72
CA GLU A 103 23.23 -1.24 12.90
C GLU A 103 21.75 -1.08 12.58
N ARG A 104 21.44 -0.58 11.40
CA ARG A 104 20.07 -0.28 10.97
C ARG A 104 19.26 -1.55 10.76
N PRO A 105 18.20 -1.80 11.57
CA PRO A 105 17.37 -2.99 11.39
C PRO A 105 16.61 -2.90 10.07
N PRO A 106 16.40 -4.02 9.36
CA PRO A 106 15.56 -4.04 8.18
C PRO A 106 14.15 -3.50 8.50
N LEU A 107 13.66 -2.57 7.69
CA LEU A 107 12.37 -1.95 7.86
C LEU A 107 11.53 -2.14 6.59
N MET A 108 10.25 -2.45 6.75
CA MET A 108 9.24 -2.43 5.70
C MET A 108 8.13 -1.45 6.06
N MET A 109 7.56 -0.79 5.07
CA MET A 109 6.38 0.06 5.27
C MET A 109 5.19 -0.45 4.46
N CYS A 110 4.00 -0.30 5.01
CA CYS A 110 2.73 -0.58 4.34
C CYS A 110 1.76 0.58 4.53
N LEU A 111 0.90 0.84 3.54
CA LEU A 111 -0.26 1.73 3.64
C LEU A 111 -1.50 0.99 3.11
N ASP A 112 -2.48 0.78 3.96
CA ASP A 112 -3.73 0.09 3.64
C ASP A 112 -4.93 0.89 4.15
N SER A 113 -5.63 1.62 3.26
CA SER A 113 -5.42 1.85 1.84
C SER A 113 -5.28 3.35 1.52
N LEU A 114 -4.55 3.66 0.43
CA LEU A 114 -4.42 5.04 -0.05
C LEU A 114 -5.76 5.66 -0.44
N GLY A 115 -6.67 4.88 -1.01
CA GLY A 115 -7.97 5.36 -1.48
C GLY A 115 -8.87 5.92 -0.40
N MET A 116 -8.71 5.45 0.85
CA MET A 116 -9.53 5.86 2.00
C MET A 116 -9.00 7.10 2.72
N LEU A 117 -7.77 7.50 2.48
CA LEU A 117 -7.25 8.73 3.07
C LEU A 117 -7.98 9.94 2.52
N SER A 118 -8.37 10.84 3.44
CA SER A 118 -8.85 12.18 3.11
C SER A 118 -7.69 13.17 2.97
N THR A 119 -7.97 14.43 2.60
CA THR A 119 -7.04 15.53 2.80
C THR A 119 -7.45 16.33 4.05
N SER A 120 -6.52 17.07 4.63
CA SER A 120 -6.84 17.99 5.73
C SER A 120 -7.92 19.00 5.32
N LYS A 121 -7.96 19.38 4.04
CA LYS A 121 -8.96 20.25 3.48
C LYS A 121 -10.33 19.56 3.40
N GLU A 122 -10.41 18.32 2.90
CA GLU A 122 -11.66 17.53 2.91
C GLU A 122 -12.23 17.42 4.33
N MET A 123 -11.37 17.20 5.33
CA MET A 123 -11.81 17.11 6.73
C MET A 123 -12.34 18.44 7.26
N ALA A 124 -11.72 19.57 6.91
CA ALA A 124 -12.19 20.90 7.27
C ALA A 124 -13.52 21.25 6.57
N ASP A 125 -13.63 20.98 5.27
CA ASP A 125 -14.83 21.24 4.47
C ASP A 125 -16.06 20.45 4.98
N ILE A 126 -15.87 19.23 5.50
CA ILE A 126 -16.93 18.46 6.17
C ILE A 126 -17.40 19.14 7.43
N SER A 127 -16.48 19.72 8.22
CA SER A 127 -16.83 20.43 9.45
C SER A 127 -17.61 21.72 9.19
N ASP A 128 -17.36 22.36 8.06
CA ASP A 128 -17.96 23.65 7.68
C ASP A 128 -19.21 23.52 6.79
N ASP A 129 -19.65 22.26 6.47
CA ASP A 129 -20.80 21.95 5.61
C ASP A 129 -20.79 22.66 4.24
N THR A 130 -19.60 22.93 3.71
CA THR A 130 -19.46 23.69 2.45
C THR A 130 -19.73 22.87 1.19
N GLY A 131 -19.79 21.55 1.29
CA GLY A 131 -20.12 20.62 0.19
C GLY A 131 -19.18 20.69 -1.03
N LYS A 132 -18.07 21.40 -0.94
CA LYS A 132 -17.13 21.58 -2.04
C LYS A 132 -16.23 20.37 -2.20
N ARG A 133 -16.18 19.85 -3.43
CA ARG A 133 -15.30 18.74 -3.78
C ARG A 133 -13.85 19.20 -3.78
N ASP A 134 -12.97 18.54 -2.99
CA ASP A 134 -11.55 18.86 -3.02
C ASP A 134 -10.89 18.33 -4.31
N MET A 135 -10.59 19.25 -5.24
CA MET A 135 -9.90 18.95 -6.48
C MET A 135 -8.38 18.83 -6.32
N THR A 136 -7.85 19.09 -5.12
CA THR A 136 -6.40 19.13 -4.85
C THR A 136 -5.86 17.81 -4.33
N LYS A 137 -6.70 16.86 -3.92
CA LYS A 137 -6.33 15.56 -3.35
C LYS A 137 -5.26 14.82 -4.19
N ALA A 138 -5.46 14.75 -5.50
CA ALA A 138 -4.50 14.11 -6.40
C ALA A 138 -3.13 14.79 -6.40
N GLN A 139 -3.08 16.12 -6.25
CA GLN A 139 -1.84 16.89 -6.16
C GLN A 139 -1.14 16.66 -4.82
N VAL A 140 -1.89 16.61 -3.72
CA VAL A 140 -1.36 16.32 -2.37
C VAL A 140 -0.74 14.92 -2.34
N ILE A 141 -1.44 13.92 -2.87
CA ILE A 141 -0.93 12.56 -3.00
C ILE A 141 0.36 12.54 -3.85
N LYS A 142 0.35 13.17 -5.03
CA LYS A 142 1.52 13.25 -5.92
C LYS A 142 2.72 13.89 -5.22
N GLY A 143 2.49 14.96 -4.46
CA GLY A 143 3.52 15.64 -3.66
C GLY A 143 4.10 14.74 -2.57
N ALA A 144 3.26 14.02 -1.84
CA ALA A 144 3.67 13.09 -0.79
C ALA A 144 4.55 11.97 -1.36
N PHE A 145 4.09 11.28 -2.41
CA PHE A 145 4.81 10.14 -2.98
C PHE A 145 6.10 10.53 -3.69
N ARG A 146 6.19 11.74 -4.25
CA ARG A 146 7.45 12.25 -4.83
C ARG A 146 8.56 12.35 -3.78
N VAL A 147 8.25 12.84 -2.59
CA VAL A 147 9.20 12.93 -1.47
C VAL A 147 9.55 11.53 -0.95
N LEU A 148 8.53 10.71 -0.67
CA LEU A 148 8.71 9.38 -0.11
C LEU A 148 9.54 8.47 -1.01
N THR A 149 9.35 8.52 -2.34
CA THR A 149 10.13 7.70 -3.29
C THR A 149 11.64 7.92 -3.15
N LEU A 150 12.08 9.18 -2.98
CA LEU A 150 13.50 9.50 -2.79
C LEU A 150 14.02 9.02 -1.43
N MET A 151 13.23 9.18 -0.38
CA MET A 151 13.62 8.79 0.98
C MET A 151 13.71 7.27 1.12
N LEU A 152 12.73 6.54 0.61
CA LEU A 152 12.71 5.06 0.60
C LEU A 152 13.93 4.49 -0.12
N ALA A 153 14.30 5.08 -1.26
CA ALA A 153 15.47 4.66 -2.03
C ALA A 153 16.77 4.87 -1.25
N LYS A 154 16.89 5.99 -0.51
CA LYS A 154 18.07 6.34 0.27
C LYS A 154 18.31 5.38 1.45
N VAL A 155 17.25 4.90 2.09
CA VAL A 155 17.36 4.06 3.30
C VAL A 155 17.01 2.59 3.03
N ASN A 156 16.81 2.21 1.77
CA ASN A 156 16.53 0.84 1.33
C ASN A 156 15.29 0.20 2.00
N VAL A 157 14.19 0.95 2.08
CA VAL A 157 12.93 0.51 2.70
C VAL A 157 11.91 0.18 1.62
N PRO A 158 11.43 -1.08 1.48
CA PRO A 158 10.32 -1.43 0.61
C PRO A 158 9.01 -0.86 1.16
N PHE A 159 8.18 -0.35 0.26
CA PHE A 159 6.89 0.22 0.62
C PHE A 159 5.76 -0.39 -0.20
N ILE A 160 4.80 -1.01 0.48
CA ILE A 160 3.59 -1.60 -0.12
C ILE A 160 2.43 -0.63 0.09
N VAL A 161 1.70 -0.35 -0.98
CA VAL A 161 0.53 0.52 -0.94
C VAL A 161 -0.66 -0.21 -1.54
N THR A 162 -1.71 -0.44 -0.77
CA THR A 162 -2.97 -0.92 -1.32
C THR A 162 -3.81 0.24 -1.84
N ASN A 163 -4.61 -0.03 -2.86
CA ASN A 163 -5.49 0.99 -3.43
C ASN A 163 -6.75 0.37 -4.04
N HIS A 164 -7.84 1.12 -4.03
CA HIS A 164 -9.08 0.74 -4.71
C HIS A 164 -9.02 1.08 -6.19
N VAL A 165 -9.72 0.29 -7.00
CA VAL A 165 -9.97 0.57 -8.42
C VAL A 165 -11.43 0.90 -8.63
N TYR A 166 -11.68 1.79 -9.58
CA TYR A 166 -13.01 2.22 -10.00
C TYR A 166 -13.13 2.10 -11.51
N ASP A 167 -14.36 1.86 -11.98
CA ASP A 167 -14.63 1.88 -13.40
C ASP A 167 -14.61 3.31 -13.93
N GLN A 168 -13.87 3.54 -15.02
CA GLN A 168 -13.82 4.83 -15.67
C GLN A 168 -15.15 5.08 -16.41
N ILE A 169 -15.87 6.11 -15.97
CA ILE A 169 -17.15 6.50 -16.58
C ILE A 169 -16.87 7.23 -17.88
N GLY A 170 -17.66 6.95 -18.94
CA GLY A 170 -17.62 7.66 -20.22
C GLY A 170 -16.68 7.05 -21.26
N THR A 171 -16.12 5.87 -21.02
CA THR A 171 -15.38 5.10 -22.03
C THR A 171 -16.24 4.00 -22.65
N MET A 172 -16.05 3.77 -23.96
CA MET A 172 -16.78 2.74 -24.72
C MET A 172 -16.47 1.31 -24.20
N PHE A 173 -15.29 1.14 -23.57
CA PHE A 173 -14.89 -0.09 -22.89
C PHE A 173 -14.58 0.23 -21.43
N PRO A 174 -15.13 -0.54 -20.45
CA PRO A 174 -14.83 -0.33 -19.04
C PRO A 174 -13.36 -0.54 -18.76
N THR A 175 -12.66 0.53 -18.40
CA THR A 175 -11.28 0.48 -17.92
C THR A 175 -11.24 0.78 -16.43
N LYS A 176 -10.49 -0.04 -15.67
CA LYS A 176 -10.34 0.16 -14.24
C LYS A 176 -9.18 1.11 -13.97
N VAL A 177 -9.45 2.15 -13.19
CA VAL A 177 -8.45 3.15 -12.77
C VAL A 177 -8.27 3.12 -11.26
N MET A 178 -7.05 3.35 -10.81
CA MET A 178 -6.75 3.47 -9.38
C MET A 178 -7.24 4.79 -8.81
N GLY A 179 -7.72 4.78 -7.57
CA GLY A 179 -8.04 5.99 -6.83
C GLY A 179 -6.81 6.88 -6.62
N GLY A 180 -7.05 8.19 -6.37
CA GLY A 180 -5.96 9.15 -6.13
C GLY A 180 -5.23 9.64 -7.39
N GLY A 181 -5.82 9.44 -8.56
CA GLY A 181 -5.28 9.92 -9.84
C GLY A 181 -4.05 9.13 -10.33
N SER A 182 -3.23 9.75 -11.17
CA SER A 182 -2.05 9.12 -11.77
C SER A 182 -0.83 9.02 -10.83
N ALA A 183 -0.91 9.53 -9.60
CA ALA A 183 0.23 9.61 -8.69
C ALA A 183 0.90 8.25 -8.46
N MET A 184 0.10 7.20 -8.20
CA MET A 184 0.62 5.84 -8.00
C MET A 184 1.23 5.23 -9.26
N GLN A 185 0.70 5.53 -10.44
CA GLN A 185 1.25 5.04 -11.72
C GLN A 185 2.67 5.55 -11.97
N TYR A 186 2.99 6.74 -11.47
CA TYR A 186 4.33 7.33 -11.58
C TYR A 186 5.26 6.95 -10.44
N ALA A 187 4.72 6.79 -9.22
CA ALA A 187 5.52 6.52 -8.03
C ALA A 187 5.87 5.04 -7.84
N ALA A 188 4.97 4.14 -8.23
CA ALA A 188 5.17 2.71 -8.05
C ALA A 188 6.07 2.12 -9.15
N SER A 189 7.04 1.29 -8.74
CA SER A 189 7.87 0.49 -9.65
C SER A 189 7.14 -0.75 -10.14
N SER A 190 6.22 -1.27 -9.34
CA SER A 190 5.41 -2.43 -9.66
C SER A 190 3.96 -2.15 -9.26
N ILE A 191 3.02 -2.53 -10.12
CA ILE A 191 1.59 -2.42 -9.84
C ILE A 191 0.96 -3.78 -10.08
N VAL A 192 0.38 -4.34 -9.02
CA VAL A 192 -0.29 -5.64 -9.03
C VAL A 192 -1.79 -5.41 -8.98
N PHE A 193 -2.51 -5.85 -10.00
CA PHE A 193 -3.97 -5.80 -10.00
C PHE A 193 -4.55 -7.14 -9.54
N LEU A 194 -5.35 -7.09 -8.48
CA LEU A 194 -6.14 -8.23 -8.01
C LEU A 194 -7.56 -8.12 -8.56
N SER A 195 -8.03 -9.17 -9.19
CA SER A 195 -9.40 -9.26 -9.71
C SER A 195 -10.07 -10.55 -9.25
N LYS A 196 -11.40 -10.52 -9.15
CA LYS A 196 -12.24 -11.70 -8.88
C LYS A 196 -12.83 -12.21 -10.19
N ARG A 197 -12.88 -13.53 -10.35
CA ARG A 197 -13.58 -14.19 -11.43
C ARG A 197 -14.56 -15.20 -10.84
N LYS A 198 -15.81 -15.15 -11.29
CA LYS A 198 -16.80 -16.20 -10.97
C LYS A 198 -16.71 -17.28 -12.03
N GLU A 199 -16.51 -18.52 -11.64
CA GLU A 199 -16.68 -19.69 -12.50
C GLU A 199 -18.10 -20.22 -12.41
N LYS A 200 -18.66 -20.68 -13.57
CA LYS A 200 -20.08 -21.04 -13.73
C LYS A 200 -20.37 -22.52 -13.42
N ASP A 201 -19.74 -23.14 -12.45
CA ASP A 201 -19.95 -24.56 -12.13
C ASP A 201 -20.72 -24.83 -10.84
N GLY A 202 -21.57 -23.91 -10.43
CA GLY A 202 -22.38 -24.08 -9.21
C GLY A 202 -21.60 -24.00 -7.90
N THR A 203 -20.29 -24.05 -7.94
CA THR A 203 -19.40 -23.81 -6.82
C THR A 203 -18.69 -22.47 -7.06
N GLU A 204 -18.89 -21.50 -6.17
CA GLU A 204 -18.16 -20.22 -6.26
C GLU A 204 -16.68 -20.46 -5.98
N VAL A 205 -15.88 -20.68 -7.01
CA VAL A 205 -14.42 -20.65 -6.87
C VAL A 205 -13.97 -19.19 -7.05
N ILE A 206 -13.54 -18.57 -5.99
CA ILE A 206 -12.93 -17.24 -6.03
C ILE A 206 -11.49 -17.42 -6.52
N GLY A 207 -11.30 -17.32 -7.82
CA GLY A 207 -9.95 -17.25 -8.42
C GLY A 207 -9.44 -15.82 -8.43
N ASN A 208 -8.28 -15.57 -7.85
CA ASN A 208 -7.60 -14.28 -7.97
C ASN A 208 -6.63 -14.35 -9.15
N ILE A 209 -6.87 -13.54 -10.18
CA ILE A 209 -5.93 -13.37 -11.28
C ILE A 209 -5.05 -12.16 -10.94
N ILE A 210 -3.75 -12.37 -10.87
CA ILE A 210 -2.75 -11.33 -10.63
C ILE A 210 -2.23 -10.85 -11.99
N HIS A 211 -2.46 -9.60 -12.31
CA HIS A 211 -1.85 -8.93 -13.45
C HIS A 211 -0.75 -8.00 -12.95
N CYS A 212 0.49 -8.26 -13.41
CA CYS A 212 1.62 -7.34 -13.21
C CYS A 212 1.82 -6.49 -14.48
N LYS A 213 2.01 -5.19 -14.28
CA LYS A 213 2.32 -4.24 -15.35
C LYS A 213 3.66 -3.57 -15.06
#